data_a3a065e43863d2aa974e937fffded086
#
_entry.id   a3a065e43863d2aa974e937fffded086
#
_cell.length_a   1.000
_cell.length_b   1.000
_cell.length_c   1.000
_cell.angle_alpha   90.00
_cell.angle_beta   90.00
_cell.angle_gamma   90.00
#
_symmetry.space_group_name_H-M   'P 1'
#
loop_
_entity.id
_entity.type
_entity.pdbx_description
1 polymer ?
#
loop_
_entity_poly.entity_id
_entity_poly.type
_entity_poly.pdbx_seq_one_letter_code
_entity_poly.pdbx_strand_id
1 'polypeptide(L)'
;MTLRRLSAALVLALFAAPGSAFAATYSTPNFTVTAPDEALAKRFGDQAEYFRKEKALEWLGQEMPAWPRRCPLSVRITEAGAGGATSFTFSGEGGRGGVASQEMEIHGPVRQLLNSVLPHEITHTVFAFHFGRPVPRWADEGGSVLSENDEERNSHDIRCREILNQGKAFRLNVLFRMVDYPRDMIVLYAEGYSVSAYLVERGGGGREGRRKLLQYLALGMQGSNQQSHGSIESWNAAAQRVFDVDSTDALEAQWIENMKNPGARVAARSNGNGPTTLAMPTSGKGAEFSSAGRTDIRSSAAPSLPILEPPLKSARGAAPEFEPAQPRPTVRPSLPDRPPPILLPPEIPRPLK
;
A
#
# COMPACT_ATOMS: atom_id res chain seq x y z
N MET A 1 76.56 -38.12 -7.62
CA MET A 1 75.51 -37.38 -8.33
C MET A 1 74.19 -37.99 -7.91
N THR A 2 73.50 -37.37 -6.93
CA THR A 2 72.24 -37.86 -6.33
C THR A 2 71.13 -36.90 -6.71
N LEU A 3 70.24 -37.36 -7.59
CA LEU A 3 69.00 -36.59 -7.98
C LEU A 3 68.00 -36.66 -6.81
N ARG A 4 67.71 -35.52 -6.23
CA ARG A 4 66.54 -35.31 -5.32
C ARG A 4 65.30 -35.13 -6.15
N ARG A 5 64.31 -35.99 -6.02
CA ARG A 5 62.94 -35.84 -6.54
C ARG A 5 62.15 -34.93 -5.60
N LEU A 6 61.71 -33.77 -6.06
CA LEU A 6 60.73 -32.92 -5.39
C LEU A 6 59.32 -33.41 -5.75
N SER A 7 58.60 -33.90 -4.76
CA SER A 7 57.17 -34.21 -4.88
C SER A 7 56.38 -32.94 -4.57
N ALA A 8 55.74 -32.36 -5.57
CA ALA A 8 54.80 -31.27 -5.40
C ALA A 8 53.43 -31.84 -5.00
N ALA A 9 53.02 -31.61 -3.76
CA ALA A 9 51.67 -31.92 -3.28
C ALA A 9 50.71 -30.83 -3.76
N LEU A 10 49.79 -31.16 -4.68
CA LEU A 10 48.70 -30.30 -5.16
C LEU A 10 47.60 -30.28 -4.10
N VAL A 11 47.50 -29.20 -3.34
CA VAL A 11 46.38 -28.96 -2.41
C VAL A 11 45.21 -28.46 -3.24
N LEU A 12 44.24 -29.31 -3.48
CA LEU A 12 42.96 -28.96 -4.11
C LEU A 12 42.07 -28.31 -3.07
N ALA A 13 42.07 -26.95 -3.04
CA ALA A 13 41.12 -26.18 -2.24
C ALA A 13 39.73 -26.30 -2.87
N LEU A 14 38.83 -27.09 -2.28
CA LEU A 14 37.39 -27.04 -2.60
C LEU A 14 36.87 -25.71 -2.14
N PHE A 15 36.73 -24.76 -3.04
CA PHE A 15 35.86 -23.61 -2.85
C PHE A 15 34.42 -24.13 -2.86
N ALA A 16 33.81 -24.26 -1.68
CA ALA A 16 32.37 -24.39 -1.56
C ALA A 16 31.79 -23.10 -2.12
N ALA A 17 31.23 -23.15 -3.33
CA ALA A 17 30.41 -22.05 -3.86
C ALA A 17 29.29 -21.77 -2.86
N PRO A 18 29.00 -20.49 -2.51
CA PRO A 18 27.86 -20.21 -1.68
C PRO A 18 26.64 -20.79 -2.39
N GLY A 19 25.97 -21.73 -1.74
CA GLY A 19 24.77 -22.38 -2.27
C GLY A 19 23.79 -21.29 -2.65
N SER A 20 23.42 -21.21 -3.92
CA SER A 20 22.29 -20.41 -4.38
C SER A 20 21.10 -20.87 -3.55
N ALA A 21 20.62 -20.04 -2.63
CA ALA A 21 19.39 -20.32 -1.90
C ALA A 21 18.30 -20.45 -2.96
N PHE A 22 17.85 -21.68 -3.22
CA PHE A 22 16.77 -21.95 -4.15
C PHE A 22 15.52 -21.32 -3.59
N ALA A 23 15.01 -20.29 -4.23
CA ALA A 23 13.73 -19.72 -3.91
C ALA A 23 12.65 -20.80 -4.12
N ALA A 24 11.85 -21.04 -3.10
CA ALA A 24 10.73 -21.98 -3.19
C ALA A 24 9.48 -21.26 -3.71
N THR A 25 8.64 -21.99 -4.44
CA THR A 25 7.39 -21.46 -4.99
C THR A 25 6.21 -22.23 -4.42
N TYR A 26 5.19 -21.48 -3.96
CA TYR A 26 3.91 -22.02 -3.50
C TYR A 26 2.75 -21.34 -4.21
N SER A 27 1.75 -22.11 -4.67
CA SER A 27 0.60 -21.58 -5.38
C SER A 27 -0.68 -21.72 -4.57
N THR A 28 -1.45 -20.66 -4.52
CA THR A 28 -2.81 -20.60 -3.96
C THR A 28 -3.82 -20.33 -5.11
N PRO A 29 -5.12 -20.24 -4.86
CA PRO A 29 -6.08 -19.84 -5.89
C PRO A 29 -5.74 -18.50 -6.56
N ASN A 30 -5.29 -17.49 -5.79
CA ASN A 30 -5.08 -16.13 -6.32
C ASN A 30 -3.61 -15.68 -6.35
N PHE A 31 -2.66 -16.43 -5.78
CA PHE A 31 -1.25 -16.03 -5.73
C PHE A 31 -0.31 -17.13 -6.20
N THR A 32 0.83 -16.72 -6.74
CA THR A 32 2.03 -17.54 -6.90
C THR A 32 3.14 -16.89 -6.11
N VAL A 33 3.48 -17.48 -4.97
CA VAL A 33 4.42 -16.90 -3.99
C VAL A 33 5.80 -17.50 -4.19
N THR A 34 6.81 -16.64 -4.29
CA THR A 34 8.23 -17.02 -4.30
C THR A 34 8.88 -16.48 -3.03
N ALA A 35 9.51 -17.35 -2.23
CA ALA A 35 10.15 -17.00 -0.97
C ALA A 35 11.44 -17.81 -0.77
N PRO A 36 12.30 -17.48 0.22
CA PRO A 36 13.55 -18.19 0.45
C PRO A 36 13.41 -19.69 0.70
N ASP A 37 12.30 -20.14 1.29
CA ASP A 37 12.02 -21.56 1.53
C ASP A 37 10.51 -21.88 1.38
N GLU A 38 10.19 -23.17 1.35
CA GLU A 38 8.81 -23.65 1.14
C GLU A 38 7.86 -23.27 2.30
N ALA A 39 8.34 -23.30 3.53
CA ALA A 39 7.55 -22.96 4.71
C ALA A 39 7.13 -21.49 4.68
N LEU A 40 8.05 -20.59 4.32
CA LEU A 40 7.77 -19.17 4.11
C LEU A 40 6.84 -18.95 2.91
N ALA A 41 7.13 -19.59 1.76
CA ALA A 41 6.28 -19.47 0.58
C ALA A 41 4.82 -19.86 0.90
N LYS A 42 4.62 -20.98 1.58
CA LYS A 42 3.31 -21.42 2.03
C LYS A 42 2.67 -20.44 3.00
N ARG A 43 3.41 -20.00 4.03
CA ARG A 43 2.92 -19.07 5.05
C ARG A 43 2.45 -17.77 4.45
N PHE A 44 3.24 -17.16 3.56
CA PHE A 44 2.86 -15.91 2.89
C PHE A 44 1.70 -16.11 1.91
N GLY A 45 1.60 -17.25 1.23
CA GLY A 45 0.48 -17.57 0.37
C GLY A 45 -0.83 -17.70 1.13
N ASP A 46 -0.85 -18.43 2.23
CA ASP A 46 -2.03 -18.58 3.08
C ASP A 46 -2.46 -17.25 3.69
N GLN A 47 -1.49 -16.42 4.14
CA GLN A 47 -1.78 -15.08 4.69
C GLN A 47 -2.25 -14.09 3.61
N ALA A 48 -1.73 -14.18 2.39
CA ALA A 48 -2.18 -13.34 1.28
C ALA A 48 -3.66 -13.63 0.93
N GLU A 49 -4.07 -14.91 0.88
CA GLU A 49 -5.50 -15.27 0.69
C GLU A 49 -6.36 -14.79 1.85
N TYR A 50 -5.89 -14.94 3.09
CA TYR A 50 -6.59 -14.46 4.27
C TYR A 50 -6.81 -12.94 4.20
N PHE A 51 -5.76 -12.15 3.95
CA PHE A 51 -5.89 -10.70 3.87
C PHE A 51 -6.70 -10.26 2.65
N ARG A 52 -6.59 -10.95 1.51
CA ARG A 52 -7.41 -10.69 0.34
C ARG A 52 -8.90 -10.77 0.67
N LYS A 53 -9.32 -11.79 1.40
CA LYS A 53 -10.68 -11.95 1.87
C LYS A 53 -11.05 -10.90 2.93
N GLU A 54 -10.21 -10.75 3.96
CA GLU A 54 -10.45 -9.83 5.07
C GLU A 54 -10.60 -8.38 4.59
N LYS A 55 -9.64 -7.88 3.78
CA LYS A 55 -9.68 -6.50 3.28
C LYS A 55 -10.83 -6.27 2.31
N ALA A 56 -11.19 -7.24 1.48
CA ALA A 56 -12.39 -7.14 0.66
C ALA A 56 -13.67 -7.02 1.51
N LEU A 57 -13.83 -7.84 2.55
CA LEU A 57 -14.96 -7.73 3.46
C LEU A 57 -14.96 -6.41 4.24
N GLU A 58 -13.79 -5.92 4.62
CA GLU A 58 -13.61 -4.68 5.37
C GLU A 58 -13.97 -3.44 4.53
N TRP A 59 -13.51 -3.40 3.27
CA TRP A 59 -13.70 -2.26 2.38
C TRP A 59 -14.99 -2.35 1.54
N LEU A 60 -15.27 -3.51 0.97
CA LEU A 60 -16.35 -3.70 0.00
C LEU A 60 -17.62 -4.30 0.63
N GLY A 61 -17.52 -4.86 1.84
CA GLY A 61 -18.61 -5.58 2.49
C GLY A 61 -18.87 -6.98 1.90
N GLN A 62 -18.10 -7.40 0.91
CA GLN A 62 -18.20 -8.70 0.24
C GLN A 62 -16.83 -9.19 -0.21
N GLU A 63 -16.69 -10.48 -0.45
CA GLU A 63 -15.46 -11.05 -1.00
C GLU A 63 -15.31 -10.68 -2.47
N MET A 64 -14.06 -10.49 -2.92
CA MET A 64 -13.78 -10.37 -4.35
C MET A 64 -13.87 -11.75 -5.03
N PRO A 65 -14.33 -11.84 -6.29
CA PRO A 65 -14.24 -13.05 -7.05
C PRO A 65 -12.78 -13.48 -7.26
N ALA A 66 -12.55 -14.76 -7.52
CA ALA A 66 -11.20 -15.24 -7.87
C ALA A 66 -10.65 -14.44 -9.05
N TRP A 67 -9.36 -14.15 -9.00
CA TRP A 67 -8.71 -13.42 -10.10
C TRP A 67 -8.51 -14.33 -11.32
N PRO A 68 -8.66 -13.79 -12.53
CA PRO A 68 -8.43 -14.58 -13.76
C PRO A 68 -6.98 -15.10 -13.86
N ARG A 69 -6.04 -14.38 -13.28
CA ARG A 69 -4.62 -14.72 -13.21
C ARG A 69 -4.13 -14.55 -11.78
N ARG A 70 -3.31 -15.51 -11.33
CA ARG A 70 -2.64 -15.38 -10.03
C ARG A 70 -1.72 -14.18 -10.02
N CYS A 71 -1.68 -13.47 -8.90
CA CYS A 71 -0.72 -12.42 -8.62
C CYS A 71 0.62 -13.08 -8.25
N PRO A 72 1.71 -12.84 -8.98
CA PRO A 72 3.04 -13.16 -8.49
C PRO A 72 3.32 -12.34 -7.23
N LEU A 73 3.74 -13.01 -6.15
CA LEU A 73 4.15 -12.40 -4.89
C LEU A 73 5.59 -12.81 -4.60
N SER A 74 6.50 -11.86 -4.70
CA SER A 74 7.92 -12.05 -4.36
C SER A 74 8.18 -11.62 -2.92
N VAL A 75 8.72 -12.53 -2.10
CA VAL A 75 9.00 -12.29 -0.68
C VAL A 75 10.51 -12.38 -0.44
N ARG A 76 11.10 -11.29 -0.01
CA ARG A 76 12.52 -11.22 0.35
C ARG A 76 12.68 -10.89 1.83
N ILE A 77 13.23 -11.82 2.59
CA ILE A 77 13.48 -11.62 4.03
C ILE A 77 14.77 -10.82 4.22
N THR A 78 14.69 -9.73 4.98
CA THR A 78 15.80 -8.85 5.36
C THR A 78 15.71 -8.55 6.85
N GLU A 79 16.86 -8.22 7.48
CA GLU A 79 16.91 -7.92 8.92
C GLU A 79 16.47 -6.48 9.24
N ALA A 80 16.55 -5.57 8.28
CA ALA A 80 16.22 -4.16 8.47
C ALA A 80 15.47 -3.60 7.27
N GLY A 81 14.63 -2.60 7.55
CA GLY A 81 13.79 -1.95 6.56
C GLY A 81 12.71 -2.88 6.02
N ALA A 82 11.47 -2.49 6.14
CA ALA A 82 10.35 -3.21 5.55
C ALA A 82 9.66 -2.33 4.51
N GLY A 83 9.19 -2.95 3.43
CA GLY A 83 8.47 -2.26 2.39
C GLY A 83 7.92 -3.23 1.36
N GLY A 84 7.07 -2.71 0.50
CA GLY A 84 6.47 -3.44 -0.58
C GLY A 84 6.16 -2.55 -1.77
N ALA A 85 5.72 -3.15 -2.85
CA ALA A 85 5.18 -2.48 -4.01
C ALA A 85 4.23 -3.43 -4.75
N THR A 86 3.08 -2.91 -5.13
CA THR A 86 2.13 -3.62 -5.99
C THR A 86 1.94 -2.85 -7.28
N SER A 87 2.22 -3.51 -8.39
CA SER A 87 2.10 -2.94 -9.74
C SER A 87 0.86 -3.49 -10.44
N PHE A 88 0.17 -2.62 -11.17
CA PHE A 88 -1.04 -2.97 -11.91
C PHE A 88 -0.93 -2.55 -13.38
N THR A 89 -1.45 -3.41 -14.26
CA THR A 89 -1.79 -3.03 -15.63
C THR A 89 -3.31 -3.01 -15.74
N PHE A 90 -3.87 -1.89 -16.16
CA PHE A 90 -5.30 -1.76 -16.39
C PHE A 90 -5.61 -1.92 -17.89
N SER A 91 -6.70 -2.63 -18.22
CA SER A 91 -7.18 -2.81 -19.58
C SER A 91 -8.15 -1.68 -19.99
N GLY A 92 -8.53 -1.67 -21.27
CA GLY A 92 -9.52 -0.74 -21.82
C GLY A 92 -8.97 0.65 -22.09
N GLU A 93 -9.78 1.46 -22.75
CA GLU A 93 -9.44 2.84 -23.10
C GLU A 93 -9.31 3.70 -21.85
N GLY A 94 -8.16 4.39 -21.71
CA GLY A 94 -7.84 5.17 -20.51
C GLY A 94 -7.66 4.33 -19.24
N GLY A 95 -7.41 3.00 -19.36
CA GLY A 95 -7.19 2.12 -18.22
C GLY A 95 -8.47 1.82 -17.40
N ARG A 96 -9.65 1.92 -18.00
CA ARG A 96 -10.95 1.75 -17.29
C ARG A 96 -11.62 0.39 -17.51
N GLY A 97 -10.92 -0.58 -18.07
CA GLY A 97 -11.46 -1.92 -18.36
C GLY A 97 -11.21 -2.96 -17.27
N GLY A 98 -10.69 -2.55 -16.12
CA GLY A 98 -10.34 -3.44 -15.01
C GLY A 98 -8.87 -3.83 -14.98
N VAL A 99 -8.47 -4.59 -13.96
CA VAL A 99 -7.10 -5.07 -13.77
C VAL A 99 -6.81 -6.21 -14.76
N ALA A 100 -5.87 -5.98 -15.69
CA ALA A 100 -5.42 -6.98 -16.65
C ALA A 100 -4.30 -7.87 -16.08
N SER A 101 -3.37 -7.27 -15.32
CA SER A 101 -2.33 -7.98 -14.58
C SER A 101 -1.92 -7.20 -13.34
N GLN A 102 -1.35 -7.92 -12.39
CA GLN A 102 -0.80 -7.37 -11.17
C GLN A 102 0.37 -8.21 -10.71
N GLU A 103 1.30 -7.60 -10.00
CA GLU A 103 2.43 -8.28 -9.33
C GLU A 103 2.74 -7.55 -8.03
N MET A 104 3.28 -8.27 -7.06
CA MET A 104 3.54 -7.77 -5.73
C MET A 104 4.94 -8.19 -5.28
N GLU A 105 5.68 -7.26 -4.72
CA GLU A 105 6.97 -7.51 -4.08
C GLU A 105 6.94 -6.98 -2.65
N ILE A 106 7.46 -7.78 -1.71
CA ILE A 106 7.61 -7.35 -0.31
C ILE A 106 9.00 -7.75 0.21
N HIS A 107 9.59 -6.90 1.03
CA HIS A 107 10.86 -7.17 1.67
C HIS A 107 10.90 -6.64 3.11
N GLY A 108 11.60 -7.33 4.00
CA GLY A 108 11.73 -6.95 5.41
C GLY A 108 11.75 -8.12 6.37
N PRO A 109 11.74 -7.86 7.68
CA PRO A 109 11.56 -8.89 8.71
C PRO A 109 10.18 -9.54 8.61
N VAL A 110 10.12 -10.87 8.75
CA VAL A 110 8.89 -11.67 8.61
C VAL A 110 7.70 -11.09 9.39
N ARG A 111 7.94 -10.65 10.63
CA ARG A 111 6.88 -10.08 11.48
C ARG A 111 6.28 -8.81 10.88
N GLN A 112 7.11 -7.86 10.41
CA GLN A 112 6.65 -6.63 9.79
C GLN A 112 5.92 -6.90 8.47
N LEU A 113 6.47 -7.83 7.67
CA LEU A 113 5.83 -8.23 6.42
C LEU A 113 4.41 -8.76 6.64
N LEU A 114 4.21 -9.64 7.62
CA LEU A 114 2.90 -10.24 7.89
C LEU A 114 1.92 -9.27 8.56
N ASN A 115 2.40 -8.38 9.43
CA ASN A 115 1.51 -7.58 10.27
C ASN A 115 1.23 -6.18 9.67
N SER A 116 2.03 -5.74 8.71
CA SER A 116 1.93 -4.38 8.17
C SER A 116 2.02 -4.35 6.64
N VAL A 117 3.13 -4.82 6.06
CA VAL A 117 3.38 -4.66 4.63
C VAL A 117 2.40 -5.47 3.77
N LEU A 118 2.20 -6.75 4.06
CA LEU A 118 1.30 -7.59 3.25
C LEU A 118 -0.16 -7.11 3.27
N PRO A 119 -0.79 -6.78 4.42
CA PRO A 119 -2.14 -6.22 4.40
C PRO A 119 -2.23 -4.84 3.72
N HIS A 120 -1.16 -4.02 3.76
CA HIS A 120 -1.04 -2.78 3.00
C HIS A 120 -1.11 -3.08 1.49
N GLU A 121 -0.21 -3.91 0.98
CA GLU A 121 -0.14 -4.26 -0.45
C GLU A 121 -1.42 -4.94 -0.96
N ILE A 122 -2.05 -5.77 -0.14
CA ILE A 122 -3.34 -6.37 -0.47
C ILE A 122 -4.45 -5.31 -0.59
N THR A 123 -4.40 -4.23 0.20
CA THR A 123 -5.41 -3.17 0.12
C THR A 123 -5.35 -2.44 -1.23
N HIS A 124 -4.16 -2.22 -1.79
CA HIS A 124 -4.03 -1.72 -3.17
C HIS A 124 -4.77 -2.62 -4.17
N THR A 125 -4.68 -3.95 -4.03
CA THR A 125 -5.40 -4.87 -4.94
C THR A 125 -6.91 -4.75 -4.80
N VAL A 126 -7.43 -4.52 -3.59
CA VAL A 126 -8.86 -4.30 -3.36
C VAL A 126 -9.34 -3.04 -4.06
N PHE A 127 -8.59 -1.93 -3.95
CA PHE A 127 -8.94 -0.68 -4.61
C PHE A 127 -8.83 -0.76 -6.12
N ALA A 128 -7.73 -1.32 -6.64
CA ALA A 128 -7.54 -1.50 -8.07
C ALA A 128 -8.67 -2.32 -8.69
N PHE A 129 -9.09 -3.39 -8.00
CA PHE A 129 -10.17 -4.26 -8.45
C PHE A 129 -11.54 -3.58 -8.36
N HIS A 130 -11.82 -2.85 -7.26
CA HIS A 130 -13.09 -2.15 -7.05
C HIS A 130 -13.31 -1.04 -8.09
N PHE A 131 -12.30 -0.23 -8.36
CA PHE A 131 -12.42 0.91 -9.26
C PHE A 131 -12.14 0.55 -10.73
N GLY A 132 -11.45 -0.56 -11.00
CA GLY A 132 -11.04 -0.97 -12.35
C GLY A 132 -10.10 0.03 -13.05
N ARG A 133 -9.49 0.93 -12.29
CA ARG A 133 -8.60 2.00 -12.76
C ARG A 133 -7.73 2.52 -11.61
N PRO A 134 -6.64 3.28 -11.91
CA PRO A 134 -5.86 3.93 -10.86
C PRO A 134 -6.72 4.87 -10.00
N VAL A 135 -6.47 4.86 -8.69
CA VAL A 135 -7.06 5.80 -7.73
C VAL A 135 -6.05 6.89 -7.37
N PRO A 136 -6.50 8.06 -6.82
CA PRO A 136 -5.59 9.10 -6.38
C PRO A 136 -4.59 8.58 -5.35
N ARG A 137 -3.31 8.94 -5.49
CA ARG A 137 -2.22 8.43 -4.66
C ARG A 137 -2.47 8.57 -3.16
N TRP A 138 -3.03 9.71 -2.73
CA TRP A 138 -3.33 9.93 -1.32
C TRP A 138 -4.31 8.90 -0.73
N ALA A 139 -5.28 8.47 -1.53
CA ALA A 139 -6.28 7.50 -1.10
C ALA A 139 -5.79 6.07 -1.23
N ASP A 140 -5.01 5.79 -2.29
CA ASP A 140 -4.37 4.49 -2.51
C ASP A 140 -3.43 4.17 -1.34
N GLU A 141 -2.50 5.06 -1.04
CA GLU A 141 -1.56 4.91 0.06
C GLU A 141 -2.25 5.07 1.43
N GLY A 142 -3.06 6.11 1.60
CA GLY A 142 -3.72 6.37 2.87
C GLY A 142 -4.71 5.29 3.29
N GLY A 143 -5.44 4.72 2.33
CA GLY A 143 -6.32 3.58 2.56
C GLY A 143 -5.53 2.30 2.90
N SER A 144 -4.38 2.10 2.25
CA SER A 144 -3.52 0.96 2.50
C SER A 144 -2.86 1.03 3.88
N VAL A 145 -2.40 2.22 4.31
CA VAL A 145 -1.89 2.45 5.68
C VAL A 145 -2.96 2.17 6.75
N LEU A 146 -4.25 2.37 6.48
CA LEU A 146 -5.32 1.96 7.40
C LEU A 146 -5.34 0.46 7.70
N SER A 147 -4.70 -0.35 6.87
CA SER A 147 -4.57 -1.80 7.03
C SER A 147 -3.29 -2.23 7.75
N GLU A 148 -2.40 -1.30 8.06
CA GLU A 148 -1.17 -1.55 8.81
C GLU A 148 -1.44 -1.69 10.31
N ASN A 149 -0.42 -2.07 11.07
CA ASN A 149 -0.49 -2.17 12.52
C ASN A 149 -0.59 -0.77 13.19
N ASP A 150 -0.92 -0.75 14.47
CA ASP A 150 -1.13 0.49 15.23
C ASP A 150 0.13 1.36 15.35
N GLU A 151 1.32 0.75 15.41
CA GLU A 151 2.60 1.42 15.52
C GLU A 151 2.89 2.26 14.26
N GLU A 152 2.75 1.66 13.08
CA GLU A 152 2.92 2.34 11.79
C GLU A 152 1.89 3.45 11.61
N ARG A 153 0.61 3.16 11.89
CA ARG A 153 -0.45 4.17 11.81
C ARG A 153 -0.20 5.37 12.73
N ASN A 154 0.26 5.11 13.94
CA ASN A 154 0.60 6.18 14.89
C ASN A 154 1.81 7.00 14.42
N SER A 155 2.79 6.36 13.80
CA SER A 155 3.94 7.05 13.20
C SER A 155 3.49 8.02 12.11
N HIS A 156 2.57 7.63 11.23
CA HIS A 156 2.00 8.51 10.22
C HIS A 156 1.20 9.68 10.83
N ASP A 157 0.44 9.45 11.91
CA ASP A 157 -0.28 10.51 12.62
C ASP A 157 0.68 11.57 13.21
N ILE A 158 1.76 11.12 13.86
CA ILE A 158 2.79 12.01 14.41
C ILE A 158 3.43 12.82 13.29
N ARG A 159 3.84 12.15 12.22
CA ARG A 159 4.48 12.78 11.07
C ARG A 159 3.58 13.81 10.39
N CYS A 160 2.28 13.52 10.24
CA CYS A 160 1.34 14.47 9.65
C CYS A 160 1.22 15.75 10.49
N ARG A 161 1.20 15.66 11.84
CA ARG A 161 1.20 16.85 12.71
C ARG A 161 2.46 17.68 12.58
N GLU A 162 3.62 17.03 12.47
CA GLU A 162 4.89 17.73 12.23
C GLU A 162 4.87 18.49 10.90
N ILE A 163 4.36 17.84 9.83
CA ILE A 163 4.24 18.43 8.49
C ILE A 163 3.30 19.66 8.52
N LEU A 164 2.13 19.53 9.16
CA LEU A 164 1.18 20.62 9.31
C LEU A 164 1.79 21.79 10.10
N ASN A 165 2.47 21.52 11.21
CA ASN A 165 3.14 22.55 12.03
C ASN A 165 4.27 23.28 11.28
N GLN A 166 4.91 22.61 10.31
CA GLN A 166 5.95 23.19 9.46
C GLN A 166 5.40 23.93 8.24
N GLY A 167 4.07 23.92 8.03
CA GLY A 167 3.44 24.51 6.85
C GLY A 167 3.82 23.81 5.52
N LYS A 168 4.20 22.53 5.57
CA LYS A 168 4.64 21.75 4.40
C LYS A 168 3.55 20.85 3.84
N ALA A 169 2.37 20.87 4.45
CA ALA A 169 1.23 20.09 4.02
C ALA A 169 0.74 20.52 2.63
N PHE A 170 0.29 19.57 1.84
CA PHE A 170 -0.42 19.89 0.61
C PHE A 170 -1.82 20.42 0.94
N ARG A 171 -2.31 21.35 0.11
CA ARG A 171 -3.73 21.69 0.14
C ARG A 171 -4.54 20.49 -0.36
N LEU A 172 -5.67 20.16 0.29
CA LEU A 172 -6.46 18.99 -0.10
C LEU A 172 -6.94 19.05 -1.55
N ASN A 173 -7.24 20.25 -2.07
CA ASN A 173 -7.61 20.41 -3.47
C ASN A 173 -6.47 20.07 -4.46
N VAL A 174 -5.21 20.10 -4.03
CA VAL A 174 -4.04 19.64 -4.80
C VAL A 174 -3.84 18.14 -4.59
N LEU A 175 -3.82 17.69 -3.32
CA LEU A 175 -3.61 16.30 -2.92
C LEU A 175 -4.62 15.36 -3.60
N PHE A 176 -5.91 15.71 -3.60
CA PHE A 176 -6.98 14.86 -4.14
C PHE A 176 -6.89 14.63 -5.65
N ARG A 177 -6.29 15.57 -6.37
CA ARG A 177 -6.16 15.50 -7.82
C ARG A 177 -4.80 14.99 -8.31
N MET A 178 -3.89 14.73 -7.37
CA MET A 178 -2.52 14.30 -7.68
C MET A 178 -2.49 12.92 -8.34
N VAL A 179 -1.85 12.83 -9.51
CA VAL A 179 -1.70 11.60 -10.29
C VAL A 179 -0.37 10.91 -9.96
N ASP A 180 0.72 11.69 -9.95
CA ASP A 180 2.07 11.20 -9.73
C ASP A 180 2.50 11.33 -8.27
N TYR A 181 3.51 10.55 -7.90
CA TYR A 181 4.13 10.69 -6.58
C TYR A 181 4.91 12.01 -6.51
N PRO A 182 4.75 12.80 -5.42
CA PRO A 182 5.55 13.99 -5.19
C PRO A 182 6.98 13.60 -4.82
N ARG A 183 7.91 14.58 -4.89
CA ARG A 183 9.30 14.36 -4.43
C ARG A 183 9.37 13.98 -2.96
N ASP A 184 8.53 14.58 -2.13
CA ASP A 184 8.41 14.26 -0.71
C ASP A 184 7.27 13.25 -0.51
N MET A 185 7.59 11.99 -0.71
CA MET A 185 6.63 10.89 -0.54
C MET A 185 6.14 10.76 0.91
N ILE A 186 6.97 11.13 1.89
CA ILE A 186 6.61 11.05 3.31
C ILE A 186 5.40 11.94 3.60
N VAL A 187 5.33 13.12 2.97
CA VAL A 187 4.16 14.01 3.09
C VAL A 187 2.91 13.33 2.55
N LEU A 188 3.01 12.74 1.36
CA LEU A 188 1.88 12.03 0.73
C LEU A 188 1.34 10.90 1.61
N TYR A 189 2.21 10.05 2.14
CA TYR A 189 1.81 8.92 3.00
C TYR A 189 1.18 9.41 4.31
N ALA A 190 1.81 10.37 4.99
CA ALA A 190 1.32 10.86 6.27
C ALA A 190 -0.01 11.61 6.14
N GLU A 191 -0.14 12.49 5.14
CA GLU A 191 -1.40 13.19 4.88
C GLU A 191 -2.47 12.26 4.34
N GLY A 192 -2.13 11.42 3.36
CA GLY A 192 -3.04 10.45 2.77
C GLY A 192 -3.68 9.56 3.84
N TYR A 193 -2.87 9.02 4.75
CA TYR A 193 -3.36 8.26 5.90
C TYR A 193 -4.26 9.11 6.80
N SER A 194 -3.78 10.29 7.23
CA SER A 194 -4.51 11.14 8.18
C SER A 194 -5.87 11.58 7.62
N VAL A 195 -5.93 11.96 6.35
CA VAL A 195 -7.17 12.35 5.67
C VAL A 195 -8.09 11.15 5.48
N SER A 196 -7.56 10.00 5.06
CA SER A 196 -8.36 8.77 4.91
C SER A 196 -8.96 8.32 6.24
N ALA A 197 -8.18 8.35 7.32
CA ALA A 197 -8.65 8.03 8.67
C ALA A 197 -9.75 9.00 9.12
N TYR A 198 -9.54 10.30 8.90
CA TYR A 198 -10.53 11.33 9.23
C TYR A 198 -11.85 11.11 8.46
N LEU A 199 -11.79 10.84 7.16
CA LEU A 199 -12.97 10.61 6.33
C LEU A 199 -13.71 9.34 6.72
N VAL A 200 -13.00 8.27 7.08
CA VAL A 200 -13.60 7.04 7.59
C VAL A 200 -14.31 7.29 8.92
N GLU A 201 -13.68 8.00 9.87
CA GLU A 201 -14.30 8.35 11.15
C GLU A 201 -15.53 9.24 10.96
N ARG A 202 -15.43 10.29 10.14
CA ARG A 202 -16.53 11.17 9.78
C ARG A 202 -17.69 10.42 9.11
N GLY A 203 -17.38 9.41 8.32
CA GLY A 203 -18.34 8.56 7.64
C GLY A 203 -19.09 7.59 8.56
N GLY A 204 -18.78 7.55 9.85
CA GLY A 204 -19.39 6.64 10.84
C GLY A 204 -18.46 5.52 11.31
N GLY A 205 -17.18 5.55 10.90
CA GLY A 205 -16.18 4.56 11.28
C GLY A 205 -16.39 3.18 10.65
N GLY A 206 -15.50 2.26 10.95
CA GLY A 206 -15.60 0.87 10.54
C GLY A 206 -15.92 0.67 9.05
N ARG A 207 -16.77 -0.28 8.73
CA ARG A 207 -17.18 -0.58 7.35
C ARG A 207 -17.98 0.54 6.71
N GLU A 208 -18.86 1.17 7.47
CA GLU A 208 -19.69 2.25 6.94
C GLU A 208 -18.84 3.45 6.51
N GLY A 209 -17.89 3.85 7.36
CA GLY A 209 -16.95 4.91 7.01
C GLY A 209 -16.09 4.59 5.78
N ARG A 210 -15.59 3.35 5.68
CA ARG A 210 -14.85 2.89 4.49
C ARG A 210 -15.72 2.92 3.23
N ARG A 211 -16.96 2.45 3.32
CA ARG A 211 -17.92 2.50 2.21
C ARG A 211 -18.15 3.94 1.74
N LYS A 212 -18.30 4.90 2.66
CA LYS A 212 -18.43 6.32 2.33
C LYS A 212 -17.17 6.89 1.72
N LEU A 213 -15.99 6.49 2.19
CA LEU A 213 -14.73 6.89 1.55
C LEU A 213 -14.66 6.39 0.10
N LEU A 214 -15.01 5.13 -0.17
CA LEU A 214 -15.06 4.62 -1.56
C LEU A 214 -16.08 5.38 -2.41
N GLN A 215 -17.24 5.72 -1.87
CA GLN A 215 -18.25 6.54 -2.55
C GLN A 215 -17.73 7.96 -2.85
N TYR A 216 -17.02 8.57 -1.90
CA TYR A 216 -16.37 9.86 -2.06
C TYR A 216 -15.34 9.83 -3.19
N LEU A 217 -14.49 8.82 -3.23
CA LEU A 217 -13.53 8.60 -4.30
C LEU A 217 -14.21 8.43 -5.66
N ALA A 218 -15.23 7.59 -5.75
CA ALA A 218 -15.95 7.34 -6.98
C ALA A 218 -16.56 8.63 -7.58
N LEU A 219 -17.10 9.51 -6.74
CA LEU A 219 -17.67 10.79 -7.17
C LEU A 219 -16.58 11.81 -7.48
N GLY A 220 -15.57 11.95 -6.61
CA GLY A 220 -14.50 12.93 -6.79
C GLY A 220 -13.65 12.67 -8.03
N MET A 221 -13.44 11.39 -8.38
CA MET A 221 -12.72 10.99 -9.59
C MET A 221 -13.51 11.14 -10.90
N GLN A 222 -14.72 11.67 -10.89
CA GLN A 222 -15.45 11.91 -12.13
C GLN A 222 -14.69 12.92 -13.02
N GLY A 223 -14.58 12.60 -14.32
CA GLY A 223 -13.80 13.42 -15.25
C GLY A 223 -12.27 13.28 -15.10
N SER A 224 -11.75 12.28 -14.37
CA SER A 224 -10.30 12.00 -14.32
C SER A 224 -9.70 11.81 -15.72
N ASN A 225 -8.49 12.33 -15.90
CA ASN A 225 -7.65 12.20 -17.09
C ASN A 225 -6.20 11.89 -16.70
N GLN A 226 -5.26 11.99 -17.64
CA GLN A 226 -3.85 11.70 -17.39
C GLN A 226 -3.14 12.74 -16.48
N GLN A 227 -3.69 13.95 -16.37
CA GLN A 227 -3.10 15.04 -15.60
C GLN A 227 -3.77 15.25 -14.24
N SER A 228 -4.99 14.75 -14.03
CA SER A 228 -5.75 14.99 -12.81
C SER A 228 -6.76 13.91 -12.50
N HIS A 229 -6.83 13.52 -11.25
CA HIS A 229 -7.92 12.71 -10.71
C HIS A 229 -9.13 13.60 -10.36
N GLY A 230 -9.99 13.83 -11.35
CA GLY A 230 -11.18 14.68 -11.20
C GLY A 230 -10.88 16.19 -11.26
N SER A 231 -11.89 17.00 -11.00
CA SER A 231 -11.81 18.46 -10.94
C SER A 231 -12.09 18.96 -9.51
N ILE A 232 -11.85 20.24 -9.25
CA ILE A 232 -12.22 20.88 -7.97
C ILE A 232 -13.73 20.75 -7.75
N GLU A 233 -14.51 20.97 -8.79
CA GLU A 233 -15.99 20.91 -8.75
C GLU A 233 -16.47 19.49 -8.42
N SER A 234 -15.85 18.43 -9.01
CA SER A 234 -16.23 17.05 -8.72
C SER A 234 -15.90 16.66 -7.27
N TRP A 235 -14.76 17.11 -6.74
CA TRP A 235 -14.40 16.88 -5.34
C TRP A 235 -15.27 17.67 -4.37
N ASN A 236 -15.64 18.92 -4.68
CA ASN A 236 -16.57 19.69 -3.88
C ASN A 236 -17.97 19.04 -3.86
N ALA A 237 -18.48 18.65 -5.03
CA ALA A 237 -19.76 17.94 -5.12
C ALA A 237 -19.75 16.61 -4.36
N ALA A 238 -18.62 15.88 -4.37
CA ALA A 238 -18.44 14.66 -3.60
C ALA A 238 -18.45 14.95 -2.09
N ALA A 239 -17.76 16.01 -1.63
CA ALA A 239 -17.73 16.41 -0.22
C ALA A 239 -19.13 16.76 0.29
N GLN A 240 -19.88 17.55 -0.47
CA GLN A 240 -21.26 17.89 -0.14
C GLN A 240 -22.16 16.66 -0.09
N ARG A 241 -22.08 15.79 -1.09
CA ARG A 241 -23.00 14.64 -1.21
C ARG A 241 -22.76 13.55 -0.18
N VAL A 242 -21.49 13.31 0.17
CA VAL A 242 -21.12 12.16 1.04
C VAL A 242 -20.98 12.56 2.50
N PHE A 243 -20.46 13.78 2.74
CA PHE A 243 -20.08 14.22 4.09
C PHE A 243 -20.84 15.47 4.56
N ASP A 244 -21.71 16.02 3.73
CA ASP A 244 -22.43 17.29 4.01
C ASP A 244 -21.46 18.44 4.34
N VAL A 245 -20.46 18.62 3.46
CA VAL A 245 -19.43 19.66 3.56
C VAL A 245 -19.39 20.43 2.24
N ASP A 246 -19.51 21.76 2.31
CA ASP A 246 -19.71 22.61 1.15
C ASP A 246 -18.59 22.59 0.11
N SER A 247 -17.34 22.32 0.54
CA SER A 247 -16.20 22.31 -0.35
C SER A 247 -15.01 21.52 0.21
N THR A 248 -14.05 21.21 -0.65
CA THR A 248 -12.77 20.60 -0.25
C THR A 248 -12.00 21.53 0.70
N ASP A 249 -12.08 22.85 0.53
CA ASP A 249 -11.42 23.79 1.45
C ASP A 249 -12.08 23.81 2.83
N ALA A 250 -13.42 23.70 2.91
CA ALA A 250 -14.12 23.53 4.17
C ALA A 250 -13.78 22.18 4.84
N LEU A 251 -13.65 21.11 4.04
CA LEU A 251 -13.20 19.79 4.51
C LEU A 251 -11.79 19.87 5.08
N GLU A 252 -10.86 20.56 4.40
CA GLU A 252 -9.48 20.79 4.86
C GLU A 252 -9.46 21.51 6.21
N ALA A 253 -10.24 22.58 6.36
CA ALA A 253 -10.32 23.33 7.61
C ALA A 253 -10.80 22.42 8.78
N GLN A 254 -11.81 21.60 8.54
CA GLN A 254 -12.34 20.66 9.55
C GLN A 254 -11.34 19.54 9.88
N TRP A 255 -10.62 19.00 8.88
CA TRP A 255 -9.58 18.03 9.10
C TRP A 255 -8.41 18.59 9.90
N ILE A 256 -7.93 19.80 9.57
CA ILE A 256 -6.86 20.48 10.31
C ILE A 256 -7.27 20.73 11.77
N GLU A 257 -8.51 21.17 12.00
CA GLU A 257 -9.02 21.36 13.37
C GLU A 257 -9.09 20.04 14.16
N ASN A 258 -9.51 18.96 13.51
CA ASN A 258 -9.48 17.61 14.09
C ASN A 258 -8.05 17.16 14.44
N MET A 259 -7.05 17.53 13.62
CA MET A 259 -5.64 17.21 13.88
C MET A 259 -5.06 17.97 15.09
N LYS A 260 -5.55 19.18 15.38
CA LYS A 260 -5.14 19.98 16.55
C LYS A 260 -5.71 19.42 17.86
N ASN A 261 -6.84 18.70 17.80
CA ASN A 261 -7.56 18.19 18.97
C ASN A 261 -7.51 16.64 19.06
N PRO A 262 -6.35 16.04 19.37
CA PRO A 262 -6.18 14.57 19.35
C PRO A 262 -7.03 13.84 20.41
N GLY A 263 -7.49 14.52 21.46
CA GLY A 263 -8.35 13.94 22.49
C GLY A 263 -9.72 13.49 21.98
N ALA A 264 -10.26 14.15 20.96
CA ALA A 264 -11.52 13.75 20.33
C ALA A 264 -11.40 12.40 19.60
N ARG A 265 -10.24 12.11 18.99
CA ARG A 265 -9.96 10.83 18.30
C ARG A 265 -9.86 9.64 19.26
N VAL A 266 -9.22 9.83 20.43
CA VAL A 266 -9.09 8.76 21.44
C VAL A 266 -10.45 8.38 22.02
N ALA A 267 -11.32 9.37 22.28
CA ALA A 267 -12.68 9.12 22.75
C ALA A 267 -13.54 8.36 21.72
N ALA A 268 -13.41 8.68 20.43
CA ALA A 268 -14.10 7.97 19.35
C ALA A 268 -13.61 6.52 19.19
N ARG A 269 -12.30 6.27 19.33
CA ARG A 269 -11.73 4.91 19.28
C ARG A 269 -12.11 4.05 20.47
N SER A 270 -12.31 4.62 21.67
CA SER A 270 -12.70 3.89 22.87
C SER A 270 -14.19 3.48 22.89
N ASN A 271 -15.04 4.19 22.13
CA ASN A 271 -16.47 3.91 22.00
C ASN A 271 -16.84 3.02 20.81
N GLY A 272 -15.92 2.80 19.86
CA GLY A 272 -16.06 1.83 18.77
C GLY A 272 -15.38 0.52 19.16
N ASN A 273 -16.12 -0.59 19.16
CA ASN A 273 -15.60 -1.94 19.38
C ASN A 273 -14.25 -2.10 18.68
N GLY A 274 -13.18 -2.24 19.47
CA GLY A 274 -11.85 -2.56 18.99
C GLY A 274 -11.88 -3.82 18.12
N PRO A 275 -10.88 -4.04 17.25
CA PRO A 275 -10.81 -5.22 16.43
C PRO A 275 -10.88 -6.45 17.34
N THR A 276 -11.88 -7.27 17.13
CA THR A 276 -11.97 -8.59 17.75
C THR A 276 -10.71 -9.35 17.30
N THR A 277 -9.78 -9.51 18.22
CA THR A 277 -8.61 -10.37 18.01
C THR A 277 -9.16 -11.78 17.86
N LEU A 278 -9.40 -12.23 16.65
CA LEU A 278 -9.74 -13.61 16.35
C LEU A 278 -8.51 -14.44 16.69
N ALA A 279 -8.62 -15.17 17.80
CA ALA A 279 -7.65 -16.16 18.22
C ALA A 279 -7.37 -17.13 17.06
N MET A 280 -6.10 -17.34 16.76
CA MET A 280 -5.63 -18.36 15.84
C MET A 280 -6.21 -19.73 16.26
N PRO A 281 -6.70 -20.56 15.35
CA PRO A 281 -7.04 -21.94 15.70
C PRO A 281 -5.75 -22.71 15.92
N THR A 282 -5.43 -23.01 17.17
CA THR A 282 -4.43 -24.00 17.54
C THR A 282 -5.04 -25.39 17.36
N SER A 283 -4.57 -26.12 16.36
CA SER A 283 -4.81 -27.57 16.30
C SER A 283 -3.88 -28.27 17.28
N GLY A 284 -4.45 -28.83 18.33
CA GLY A 284 -3.69 -29.65 19.27
C GLY A 284 -4.60 -30.25 20.33
N LYS A 285 -4.77 -31.56 20.24
CA LYS A 285 -5.55 -32.40 21.16
C LYS A 285 -5.00 -32.39 22.60
N GLY A 286 -5.89 -32.29 23.56
CA GLY A 286 -5.97 -33.10 24.76
C GLY A 286 -5.03 -32.79 25.92
N ALA A 287 -5.59 -32.34 27.00
CA ALA A 287 -5.56 -32.99 28.32
C ALA A 287 -6.17 -32.03 29.37
N GLU A 288 -7.17 -32.51 30.03
CA GLU A 288 -7.73 -31.94 31.27
C GLU A 288 -6.65 -31.85 32.33
N PHE A 289 -6.57 -30.74 33.06
CA PHE A 289 -6.17 -30.76 34.46
C PHE A 289 -6.86 -29.63 35.24
N SER A 290 -7.36 -30.07 36.42
CA SER A 290 -8.22 -29.41 37.39
C SER A 290 -7.52 -28.34 38.23
N SER A 291 -8.30 -27.32 38.52
CA SER A 291 -8.43 -26.47 39.71
C SER A 291 -7.26 -26.17 40.67
N ALA A 292 -7.28 -24.91 41.08
CA ALA A 292 -6.97 -24.33 42.39
C ALA A 292 -5.62 -23.56 42.47
N GLY A 293 -5.73 -22.29 42.90
CA GLY A 293 -4.57 -21.56 43.39
C GLY A 293 -4.64 -20.05 43.18
N ARG A 294 -5.45 -19.38 43.98
CA ARG A 294 -5.43 -17.91 44.17
C ARG A 294 -4.13 -17.54 44.88
N THR A 295 -3.31 -16.68 44.33
CA THR A 295 -2.34 -15.88 45.12
C THR A 295 -2.13 -14.52 44.49
N ASP A 296 -2.40 -13.51 45.29
CA ASP A 296 -2.07 -12.10 45.05
C ASP A 296 -0.55 -11.94 44.95
N ILE A 297 -0.07 -11.22 43.91
CA ILE A 297 1.26 -10.63 43.94
C ILE A 297 1.19 -9.20 43.38
N ARG A 298 1.75 -8.33 44.22
CA ARG A 298 1.87 -6.88 44.10
C ARG A 298 2.66 -6.44 42.87
N SER A 299 2.23 -5.30 42.34
CA SER A 299 2.96 -4.34 41.54
C SER A 299 4.47 -4.33 41.74
N SER A 300 5.24 -4.54 40.67
CA SER A 300 6.59 -4.04 40.58
C SER A 300 6.78 -3.37 39.18
N ALA A 301 7.39 -2.17 39.25
CA ALA A 301 7.60 -1.27 38.14
C ALA A 301 8.38 -1.91 36.98
N ALA A 302 7.94 -1.66 35.75
CA ALA A 302 8.67 -2.01 34.56
C ALA A 302 9.91 -1.12 34.39
N PRO A 303 11.05 -1.66 33.93
CA PRO A 303 12.26 -0.89 33.67
C PRO A 303 12.06 -0.02 32.41
N SER A 304 12.46 1.24 32.52
CA SER A 304 12.52 2.22 31.44
C SER A 304 13.44 1.74 30.31
N LEU A 305 12.94 1.69 29.09
CA LEU A 305 13.75 1.48 27.90
C LEU A 305 14.58 2.74 27.60
N PRO A 306 15.82 2.61 27.10
CA PRO A 306 16.68 3.73 26.81
C PRO A 306 16.16 4.55 25.63
N ILE A 307 16.19 5.87 25.79
CA ILE A 307 15.94 6.86 24.76
C ILE A 307 17.05 6.73 23.71
N LEU A 308 16.69 6.34 22.49
CA LEU A 308 17.60 6.38 21.34
C LEU A 308 17.79 7.83 20.92
N GLU A 309 18.98 8.36 21.15
CA GLU A 309 19.42 9.64 20.60
C GLU A 309 19.44 9.59 19.04
N PRO A 310 19.16 10.71 18.36
CA PRO A 310 19.23 10.75 16.89
C PRO A 310 20.68 10.58 16.42
N PRO A 311 20.94 9.91 15.29
CA PRO A 311 22.29 9.65 14.82
C PRO A 311 22.99 10.96 14.47
N LEU A 312 24.18 11.12 15.02
CA LEU A 312 25.15 12.16 14.74
C LEU A 312 25.45 12.25 13.24
N LYS A 313 25.56 13.47 12.77
CA LYS A 313 25.94 13.88 11.41
C LYS A 313 27.11 13.05 10.88
N SER A 314 26.85 12.22 9.88
CA SER A 314 27.87 11.53 9.09
C SER A 314 28.54 12.51 8.13
N ALA A 315 29.85 12.38 8.06
CA ALA A 315 30.78 13.21 7.31
C ALA A 315 30.46 13.28 5.80
N ARG A 316 30.72 14.43 5.22
CA ARG A 316 30.70 14.69 3.79
C ARG A 316 31.58 13.70 3.03
N GLY A 317 30.95 12.82 2.29
CA GLY A 317 31.54 12.13 1.15
C GLY A 317 31.24 12.92 -0.10
N ALA A 318 32.28 13.25 -0.87
CA ALA A 318 32.17 13.98 -2.13
C ALA A 318 31.27 13.24 -3.12
N ALA A 319 30.30 13.96 -3.68
CA ALA A 319 29.49 13.47 -4.79
C ALA A 319 30.37 13.32 -6.04
N PRO A 320 30.19 12.27 -6.85
CA PRO A 320 30.82 12.20 -8.15
C PRO A 320 30.26 13.31 -9.06
N GLU A 321 31.15 14.06 -9.69
CA GLU A 321 30.82 15.03 -10.73
C GLU A 321 30.14 14.33 -11.89
N PHE A 322 28.90 14.71 -12.17
CA PHE A 322 28.19 14.32 -13.38
C PHE A 322 28.63 15.24 -14.51
N GLU A 323 29.35 14.69 -15.48
CA GLU A 323 29.64 15.34 -16.76
C GLU A 323 28.31 15.58 -17.52
N PRO A 324 28.03 16.77 -18.05
CA PRO A 324 26.80 17.04 -18.76
C PRO A 324 26.75 16.25 -20.07
N ALA A 325 25.75 15.40 -20.21
CA ALA A 325 25.50 14.65 -21.43
C ALA A 325 25.27 15.61 -22.62
N GLN A 326 26.00 15.40 -23.71
CA GLN A 326 25.84 16.15 -24.97
C GLN A 326 24.42 15.97 -25.54
N PRO A 327 23.81 17.00 -26.13
CA PRO A 327 22.48 16.90 -26.71
C PRO A 327 22.51 15.97 -27.93
N ARG A 328 21.62 14.95 -27.89
CA ARG A 328 21.35 14.09 -29.05
C ARG A 328 20.71 14.92 -30.18
N PRO A 329 21.03 14.65 -31.44
CA PRO A 329 20.41 15.35 -32.56
C PRO A 329 18.90 15.03 -32.59
N THR A 330 18.10 16.08 -32.62
CA THR A 330 16.65 16.01 -32.80
C THR A 330 16.32 15.54 -34.21
N VAL A 331 15.89 14.30 -34.34
CA VAL A 331 15.23 13.83 -35.56
C VAL A 331 13.81 14.41 -35.52
N ARG A 332 13.50 15.33 -36.45
CA ARG A 332 12.13 15.81 -36.67
C ARG A 332 11.27 14.63 -37.15
N PRO A 333 10.13 14.31 -36.47
CA PRO A 333 9.19 13.39 -37.06
C PRO A 333 8.56 14.04 -38.30
N SER A 334 8.60 13.34 -39.42
CA SER A 334 7.82 13.65 -40.61
C SER A 334 6.32 13.54 -40.26
N LEU A 335 5.58 14.57 -40.61
CA LEU A 335 4.13 14.60 -40.51
C LEU A 335 3.53 13.42 -41.29
N PRO A 336 2.58 12.64 -40.74
CA PRO A 336 1.86 11.64 -41.52
C PRO A 336 0.95 12.32 -42.53
N ASP A 337 0.95 11.79 -43.73
CA ASP A 337 0.04 12.13 -44.82
C ASP A 337 -1.44 11.95 -44.38
N ARG A 338 -2.31 12.72 -45.01
CA ARG A 338 -3.77 12.85 -44.82
C ARG A 338 -4.47 11.57 -44.35
N PRO A 339 -5.39 11.69 -43.37
CA PRO A 339 -6.24 10.57 -42.99
C PRO A 339 -7.14 10.13 -44.17
N PRO A 340 -7.42 8.81 -44.31
CA PRO A 340 -8.33 8.29 -45.33
C PRO A 340 -9.75 8.86 -45.14
N PRO A 341 -10.53 8.98 -46.24
CA PRO A 341 -11.87 9.52 -46.17
C PRO A 341 -12.79 8.64 -45.29
N ILE A 342 -13.57 9.31 -44.43
CA ILE A 342 -14.58 8.67 -43.59
C ILE A 342 -15.71 8.21 -44.51
N LEU A 343 -15.87 6.89 -44.65
CA LEU A 343 -17.08 6.28 -45.25
C LEU A 343 -18.23 6.42 -44.24
N LEU A 344 -19.25 7.22 -44.62
CA LEU A 344 -20.48 7.30 -43.88
C LEU A 344 -21.24 5.97 -44.02
N PRO A 345 -21.90 5.47 -42.95
CA PRO A 345 -22.73 4.28 -43.03
C PRO A 345 -23.97 4.53 -43.94
N PRO A 346 -24.50 3.50 -44.62
CA PRO A 346 -25.66 3.66 -45.50
C PRO A 346 -26.90 4.05 -44.71
N GLU A 347 -27.65 4.99 -45.27
CA GLU A 347 -28.95 5.47 -44.71
C GLU A 347 -29.94 4.30 -44.60
N ILE A 348 -30.52 4.12 -43.40
CA ILE A 348 -31.63 3.21 -43.16
C ILE A 348 -32.92 3.77 -43.80
N PRO A 349 -33.63 3.07 -44.67
CA PRO A 349 -34.89 3.55 -45.25
C PRO A 349 -35.97 3.72 -44.17
N ARG A 350 -36.66 4.86 -44.19
CA ARG A 350 -37.81 5.10 -43.32
C ARG A 350 -39.01 4.21 -43.76
N PRO A 351 -39.78 3.64 -42.84
CA PRO A 351 -40.98 2.95 -43.16
C PRO A 351 -42.03 3.89 -43.74
N LEU A 352 -42.62 3.51 -44.85
CA LEU A 352 -43.79 4.18 -45.44
C LEU A 352 -45.01 4.00 -44.53
N LYS A 353 -45.81 5.09 -44.45
CA LYS A 353 -47.04 5.14 -43.68
C LYS A 353 -48.09 4.17 -44.21
#